data_39801f4f10f0ea7f92d2e6ba6fdc4cfa
#
_entry.id   39801f4f10f0ea7f92d2e6ba6fdc4cfa
#
_cell.length_a   1.000
_cell.length_b   1.000
_cell.length_c   1.000
_cell.angle_alpha   90.00
_cell.angle_beta   90.00
_cell.angle_gamma   90.00
#
_symmetry.space_group_name_H-M   'P 1'
#
loop_
_entity.id
_entity.type
_entity.pdbx_description
1 polymer ?
#
loop_
_entity_poly.entity_id
_entity_poly.type
_entity_poly.pdbx_seq_one_letter_code
_entity_poly.pdbx_strand_id
1 'polypeptide(L)'
;MEFILNASQRSSKGSSAAKAARRDNVVPGIIYGSDIESINITVQKNELAKNMSNEAFYSQILNIKLDDGTEQKVILKDVQRHPYKKEILHLDFLQVNENKEIKVTVPFHFINEDTAPGVKIGGGLVSHLVNEIEIVCLPKDIPEYIEVDLANLELDHSIHLKEINLPANVKSSLLIQSEENDMAIAVIHKAKEIKDEDPVDETAEASDGEAGDAKDSEAKDEKTDNKESSEQTN
;
A
#
# COMPACT_ATOMS: atom_id res chain seq x y z
N MET A 1 -23.33 -6.17 -0.06
CA MET A 1 -23.35 -6.34 -1.54
C MET A 1 -22.53 -7.58 -1.86
N GLU A 2 -22.94 -8.43 -2.83
CA GLU A 2 -22.08 -9.55 -3.24
C GLU A 2 -21.21 -9.11 -4.40
N PHE A 3 -19.90 -9.22 -4.23
CA PHE A 3 -18.94 -8.95 -5.30
C PHE A 3 -18.68 -10.24 -6.09
N ILE A 4 -18.94 -10.19 -7.38
CA ILE A 4 -18.66 -11.28 -8.33
C ILE A 4 -17.50 -10.83 -9.20
N LEU A 5 -16.48 -11.68 -9.30
CA LEU A 5 -15.29 -11.43 -10.11
C LEU A 5 -15.10 -12.59 -11.09
N ASN A 6 -15.04 -12.29 -12.38
CA ASN A 6 -14.77 -13.30 -13.40
C ASN A 6 -13.25 -13.46 -13.55
N ALA A 7 -12.80 -14.71 -13.48
CA ALA A 7 -11.38 -15.03 -13.56
C ALA A 7 -11.14 -16.23 -14.47
N SER A 8 -10.08 -16.17 -15.24
CA SER A 8 -9.64 -17.28 -16.09
C SER A 8 -8.48 -18.02 -15.44
N GLN A 9 -8.53 -19.34 -15.45
CA GLN A 9 -7.43 -20.15 -14.94
C GLN A 9 -6.23 -20.09 -15.90
N ARG A 10 -5.01 -19.95 -15.36
CA ARG A 10 -3.78 -19.95 -16.16
C ARG A 10 -2.87 -21.12 -15.82
N SER A 11 -2.35 -21.80 -16.83
CA SER A 11 -1.32 -22.82 -16.71
C SER A 11 0.10 -22.25 -16.73
N SER A 12 0.30 -21.11 -17.41
CA SER A 12 1.60 -20.47 -17.55
C SER A 12 2.06 -19.82 -16.27
N LYS A 13 3.26 -20.19 -15.79
CA LYS A 13 3.89 -19.67 -14.55
C LYS A 13 5.13 -18.85 -14.90
N GLY A 14 5.55 -18.01 -13.94
CA GLY A 14 6.79 -17.24 -14.02
C GLY A 14 6.62 -15.78 -14.43
N SER A 15 7.71 -15.02 -14.32
CA SER A 15 7.74 -13.56 -14.50
C SER A 15 7.43 -13.12 -15.94
N SER A 16 7.86 -13.91 -16.93
CA SER A 16 7.61 -13.63 -18.35
C SER A 16 6.11 -13.70 -18.67
N ALA A 17 5.44 -14.78 -18.22
CA ALA A 17 4.00 -14.96 -18.41
C ALA A 17 3.18 -13.87 -17.69
N ALA A 18 3.54 -13.52 -16.47
CA ALA A 18 2.90 -12.45 -15.72
C ALA A 18 3.07 -11.08 -16.41
N LYS A 19 4.24 -10.82 -17.02
CA LYS A 19 4.51 -9.60 -17.77
C LYS A 19 3.71 -9.53 -19.07
N ALA A 20 3.52 -10.67 -19.75
CA ALA A 20 2.67 -10.77 -20.93
C ALA A 20 1.20 -10.48 -20.56
N ALA A 21 0.66 -11.15 -19.56
CA ALA A 21 -0.71 -10.94 -19.09
C ALA A 21 -1.03 -9.46 -18.81
N ARG A 22 -0.13 -8.74 -18.11
CA ARG A 22 -0.33 -7.30 -17.82
C ARG A 22 -0.35 -6.43 -19.10
N ARG A 23 0.33 -6.82 -20.18
CA ARG A 23 0.25 -6.12 -21.48
C ARG A 23 -1.09 -6.32 -22.14
N ASP A 24 -1.71 -7.50 -21.93
CA ASP A 24 -3.01 -7.87 -22.47
C ASP A 24 -4.18 -7.35 -21.58
N ASN A 25 -3.91 -6.38 -20.71
CA ASN A 25 -4.89 -5.78 -19.78
C ASN A 25 -5.53 -6.77 -18.81
N VAL A 26 -4.83 -7.85 -18.46
CA VAL A 26 -5.25 -8.76 -17.40
C VAL A 26 -4.24 -8.75 -16.26
N VAL A 27 -4.74 -8.87 -15.03
CA VAL A 27 -3.93 -8.89 -13.81
C VAL A 27 -3.78 -10.33 -13.36
N PRO A 28 -2.55 -10.83 -13.20
CA PRO A 28 -2.32 -12.15 -12.64
C PRO A 28 -2.65 -12.16 -11.15
N GLY A 29 -3.22 -13.25 -10.67
CA GLY A 29 -3.51 -13.50 -9.28
C GLY A 29 -3.33 -14.96 -8.91
N ILE A 30 -3.50 -15.24 -7.63
CA ILE A 30 -3.46 -16.59 -7.06
C ILE A 30 -4.60 -16.76 -6.06
N ILE A 31 -5.26 -17.91 -6.10
CA ILE A 31 -6.18 -18.36 -5.05
C ILE A 31 -5.46 -19.47 -4.30
N TYR A 32 -5.38 -19.35 -2.98
CA TYR A 32 -4.81 -20.36 -2.11
C TYR A 32 -5.63 -20.54 -0.84
N GLY A 33 -5.46 -21.65 -0.17
CA GLY A 33 -6.16 -21.97 1.07
C GLY A 33 -5.67 -23.28 1.66
N SER A 34 -6.18 -23.61 2.85
CA SER A 34 -5.76 -24.84 3.54
C SER A 34 -6.28 -26.12 2.89
N ASP A 35 -7.38 -26.03 2.15
CA ASP A 35 -8.13 -27.22 1.70
C ASP A 35 -8.08 -27.40 0.17
N ILE A 36 -7.38 -26.51 -0.56
CA ILE A 36 -7.23 -26.60 -2.01
C ILE A 36 -5.77 -26.37 -2.45
N GLU A 37 -5.42 -26.96 -3.59
CA GLU A 37 -4.21 -26.61 -4.30
C GLU A 37 -4.30 -25.18 -4.81
N SER A 38 -3.16 -24.47 -4.82
CA SER A 38 -3.14 -23.09 -5.30
C SER A 38 -3.48 -22.99 -6.78
N ILE A 39 -4.48 -22.16 -7.11
CA ILE A 39 -4.96 -21.93 -8.46
C ILE A 39 -4.42 -20.58 -8.95
N ASN A 40 -3.68 -20.61 -10.04
CA ASN A 40 -3.26 -19.37 -10.68
C ASN A 40 -4.36 -18.85 -11.58
N ILE A 41 -4.72 -17.59 -11.41
CA ILE A 41 -5.79 -16.94 -12.16
C ILE A 41 -5.33 -15.68 -12.88
N THR A 42 -6.15 -15.20 -13.77
CA THR A 42 -6.05 -13.86 -14.37
C THR A 42 -7.42 -13.19 -14.31
N VAL A 43 -7.43 -11.90 -13.99
CA VAL A 43 -8.64 -11.08 -13.87
C VAL A 43 -8.54 -9.89 -14.81
N GLN A 44 -9.65 -9.48 -15.41
CA GLN A 44 -9.69 -8.31 -16.29
C GLN A 44 -9.44 -7.01 -15.50
N LYS A 45 -8.49 -6.19 -15.97
CA LYS A 45 -8.08 -4.94 -15.30
C LYS A 45 -9.24 -3.96 -15.10
N ASN A 46 -10.14 -3.86 -16.07
CA ASN A 46 -11.27 -2.91 -16.01
C ASN A 46 -12.32 -3.32 -14.97
N GLU A 47 -12.65 -4.60 -14.89
CA GLU A 47 -13.57 -5.16 -13.92
C GLU A 47 -13.02 -5.01 -12.49
N LEU A 48 -11.74 -5.32 -12.34
CA LEU A 48 -11.03 -5.18 -11.10
C LEU A 48 -10.99 -3.71 -10.63
N ALA A 49 -10.63 -2.76 -11.49
CA ALA A 49 -10.58 -1.35 -11.15
C ALA A 49 -11.93 -0.81 -10.68
N LYS A 50 -13.02 -1.24 -11.30
CA LYS A 50 -14.39 -0.89 -10.90
C LYS A 50 -14.74 -1.42 -9.51
N ASN A 51 -14.42 -2.69 -9.24
CA ASN A 51 -14.71 -3.31 -7.95
C ASN A 51 -13.84 -2.73 -6.81
N MET A 52 -12.57 -2.46 -7.08
CA MET A 52 -11.63 -1.88 -6.11
C MET A 52 -11.87 -0.40 -5.80
N SER A 53 -12.75 0.27 -6.53
CA SER A 53 -13.22 1.63 -6.17
C SER A 53 -14.13 1.62 -4.93
N ASN A 54 -14.62 0.45 -4.54
CA ASN A 54 -15.41 0.27 -3.34
C ASN A 54 -14.50 -0.29 -2.22
N GLU A 55 -14.45 0.40 -1.09
CA GLU A 55 -13.64 0.00 0.06
C GLU A 55 -14.05 -1.37 0.61
N ALA A 56 -15.33 -1.69 0.57
CA ALA A 56 -15.86 -2.99 0.99
C ALA A 56 -15.26 -4.18 0.21
N PHE A 57 -14.68 -3.95 -0.98
CA PHE A 57 -14.02 -4.99 -1.76
C PHE A 57 -12.79 -5.59 -1.06
N TYR A 58 -12.13 -4.82 -0.19
CA TYR A 58 -10.93 -5.25 0.53
C TYR A 58 -11.26 -6.07 1.78
N SER A 59 -12.42 -5.86 2.38
CA SER A 59 -12.82 -6.49 3.63
C SER A 59 -13.88 -7.57 3.45
N GLN A 60 -14.66 -7.59 2.37
CA GLN A 60 -15.75 -8.54 2.17
C GLN A 60 -15.33 -9.83 1.47
N ILE A 61 -16.20 -10.86 1.61
CA ILE A 61 -16.06 -12.12 0.88
C ILE A 61 -16.47 -11.90 -0.58
N LEU A 62 -15.61 -12.31 -1.48
CA LEU A 62 -15.77 -12.21 -2.92
C LEU A 62 -16.14 -13.58 -3.51
N ASN A 63 -16.99 -13.62 -4.52
CA ASN A 63 -17.28 -14.81 -5.30
C ASN A 63 -16.48 -14.75 -6.61
N ILE A 64 -15.46 -15.58 -6.74
CA ILE A 64 -14.70 -15.71 -7.99
C ILE A 64 -15.32 -16.82 -8.84
N LYS A 65 -15.76 -16.46 -10.03
CA LYS A 65 -16.23 -17.39 -11.08
C LYS A 65 -15.09 -17.72 -12.02
N LEU A 66 -14.73 -18.99 -12.06
CA LEU A 66 -13.72 -19.51 -12.98
C LEU A 66 -14.37 -19.90 -14.32
N ASP A 67 -13.58 -19.89 -15.40
CA ASP A 67 -14.05 -20.32 -16.74
C ASP A 67 -14.60 -21.75 -16.76
N ASP A 68 -14.14 -22.59 -15.82
CA ASP A 68 -14.63 -23.97 -15.65
C ASP A 68 -16.05 -24.04 -15.05
N GLY A 69 -16.67 -22.89 -14.73
CA GLY A 69 -17.96 -22.80 -14.08
C GLY A 69 -17.93 -23.03 -12.56
N THR A 70 -16.75 -23.20 -11.98
CA THR A 70 -16.61 -23.32 -10.53
C THR A 70 -16.64 -21.94 -9.87
N GLU A 71 -17.39 -21.83 -8.76
CA GLU A 71 -17.42 -20.63 -7.93
C GLU A 71 -16.60 -20.87 -6.65
N GLN A 72 -15.73 -19.90 -6.33
CA GLN A 72 -14.89 -19.95 -5.15
C GLN A 72 -15.19 -18.73 -4.26
N LYS A 73 -15.50 -18.98 -2.98
CA LYS A 73 -15.61 -17.91 -1.98
C LYS A 73 -14.21 -17.59 -1.46
N VAL A 74 -13.78 -16.37 -1.65
CA VAL A 74 -12.43 -15.91 -1.30
C VAL A 74 -12.47 -14.56 -0.63
N ILE A 75 -11.40 -14.19 0.04
CA ILE A 75 -11.15 -12.84 0.50
C ILE A 75 -9.84 -12.33 -0.11
N LEU A 76 -9.80 -11.04 -0.38
CA LEU A 76 -8.59 -10.40 -0.86
C LEU A 76 -7.60 -10.26 0.30
N LYS A 77 -6.44 -10.92 0.20
CA LYS A 77 -5.42 -10.89 1.25
C LYS A 77 -4.36 -9.84 1.00
N ASP A 78 -3.91 -9.69 -0.26
CA ASP A 78 -2.90 -8.70 -0.62
C ASP A 78 -3.09 -8.19 -2.05
N VAL A 79 -2.68 -6.93 -2.27
CA VAL A 79 -2.73 -6.25 -3.56
C VAL A 79 -1.40 -5.59 -3.83
N GLN A 80 -0.65 -6.13 -4.76
CA GLN A 80 0.57 -5.50 -5.21
C GLN A 80 0.25 -4.40 -6.24
N ARG A 81 0.60 -3.17 -5.90
CA ARG A 81 0.42 -1.99 -6.76
C ARG A 81 1.74 -1.53 -7.34
N HIS A 82 1.68 -0.91 -8.49
CA HIS A 82 2.87 -0.27 -9.06
C HIS A 82 3.23 1.00 -8.26
N PRO A 83 4.52 1.28 -7.94
CA PRO A 83 4.90 2.37 -7.05
C PRO A 83 4.43 3.77 -7.48
N TYR A 84 4.41 4.06 -8.79
CA TYR A 84 4.02 5.38 -9.31
C TYR A 84 2.90 5.35 -10.35
N LYS A 85 2.57 4.20 -10.94
CA LYS A 85 1.44 4.06 -11.88
C LYS A 85 0.23 3.54 -11.14
N LYS A 86 -0.94 4.00 -11.51
CA LYS A 86 -2.21 3.45 -11.00
C LYS A 86 -2.49 2.07 -11.65
N GLU A 87 -1.60 1.13 -11.43
CA GLU A 87 -1.67 -0.22 -11.98
C GLU A 87 -1.51 -1.26 -10.88
N ILE A 88 -2.34 -2.30 -10.96
CA ILE A 88 -2.28 -3.46 -10.10
C ILE A 88 -1.37 -4.49 -10.76
N LEU A 89 -0.42 -5.02 -9.98
CA LEU A 89 0.56 -5.98 -10.47
C LEU A 89 0.19 -7.41 -10.15
N HIS A 90 -0.37 -7.66 -8.97
CA HIS A 90 -0.75 -8.99 -8.50
C HIS A 90 -1.87 -8.92 -7.49
N LEU A 91 -2.61 -10.02 -7.36
CA LEU A 91 -3.70 -10.19 -6.40
C LEU A 91 -3.55 -11.54 -5.72
N ASP A 92 -3.62 -11.50 -4.40
CA ASP A 92 -3.57 -12.68 -3.56
C ASP A 92 -4.94 -12.89 -2.90
N PHE A 93 -5.56 -14.01 -3.23
CA PHE A 93 -6.87 -14.38 -2.69
C PHE A 93 -6.73 -15.58 -1.77
N LEU A 94 -7.27 -15.46 -0.57
CA LEU A 94 -7.37 -16.56 0.39
C LEU A 94 -8.76 -17.18 0.30
N GLN A 95 -8.83 -18.48 0.09
CA GLN A 95 -10.09 -19.21 0.14
C GLN A 95 -10.65 -19.17 1.56
N VAL A 96 -11.93 -18.85 1.66
CA VAL A 96 -12.65 -18.73 2.92
C VAL A 96 -13.30 -20.04 3.30
N ASN A 97 -13.03 -20.49 4.54
CA ASN A 97 -13.72 -21.61 5.17
C ASN A 97 -14.55 -21.06 6.33
N GLU A 98 -15.86 -21.33 6.34
CA GLU A 98 -16.84 -20.75 7.28
C GLU A 98 -16.53 -20.99 8.76
N ASN A 99 -15.74 -22.03 9.06
CA ASN A 99 -15.44 -22.47 10.43
C ASN A 99 -14.03 -22.09 10.92
N LYS A 100 -13.24 -21.41 10.10
CA LYS A 100 -11.87 -21.02 10.47
C LYS A 100 -11.79 -19.53 10.66
N GLU A 101 -11.11 -19.09 11.73
CA GLU A 101 -10.74 -17.69 11.90
C GLU A 101 -9.76 -17.27 10.80
N ILE A 102 -9.98 -16.09 10.26
CA ILE A 102 -9.14 -15.52 9.22
C ILE A 102 -8.60 -14.17 9.66
N LYS A 103 -7.44 -13.81 9.13
CA LYS A 103 -6.83 -12.49 9.30
C LYS A 103 -7.14 -11.64 8.09
N VAL A 104 -7.82 -10.53 8.32
CA VAL A 104 -8.28 -9.60 7.30
C VAL A 104 -7.85 -8.19 7.65
N THR A 105 -7.48 -7.42 6.66
CA THR A 105 -7.20 -6.00 6.80
C THR A 105 -8.47 -5.20 6.54
N VAL A 106 -8.85 -4.35 7.51
CA VAL A 106 -10.06 -3.53 7.46
C VAL A 106 -9.68 -2.06 7.58
N PRO A 107 -10.25 -1.17 6.73
CA PRO A 107 -9.97 0.24 6.79
C PRO A 107 -10.67 0.91 7.98
N PHE A 108 -10.07 2.01 8.45
CA PHE A 108 -10.67 2.92 9.41
C PHE A 108 -11.47 4.01 8.71
N HIS A 109 -12.67 4.29 9.22
CA HIS A 109 -13.44 5.49 8.88
C HIS A 109 -13.39 6.45 10.05
N PHE A 110 -12.73 7.56 9.85
CA PHE A 110 -12.65 8.63 10.85
C PHE A 110 -13.89 9.52 10.75
N ILE A 111 -14.57 9.70 11.87
CA ILE A 111 -15.75 10.54 11.96
C ILE A 111 -15.49 11.71 12.91
N ASN A 112 -16.24 12.82 12.69
CA ASN A 112 -16.18 14.02 13.53
C ASN A 112 -14.83 14.77 13.54
N GLU A 113 -14.01 14.66 12.50
CA GLU A 113 -12.71 15.33 12.40
C GLU A 113 -12.83 16.85 12.54
N ASP A 114 -13.76 17.47 11.78
CA ASP A 114 -13.97 18.92 11.78
C ASP A 114 -14.56 19.46 13.09
N THR A 115 -15.18 18.59 13.90
CA THR A 115 -15.83 18.97 15.16
C THR A 115 -14.93 18.78 16.37
N ALA A 116 -13.82 18.08 16.22
CA ALA A 116 -12.85 17.82 17.28
C ALA A 116 -12.35 19.13 17.92
N PRO A 117 -12.29 19.22 19.26
CA PRO A 117 -11.80 20.41 19.97
C PRO A 117 -10.41 20.84 19.55
N GLY A 118 -9.53 19.86 19.30
CA GLY A 118 -8.17 20.09 18.83
C GLY A 118 -8.10 20.79 17.47
N VAL A 119 -9.04 20.51 16.55
CA VAL A 119 -9.15 21.17 15.25
C VAL A 119 -9.86 22.50 15.38
N LYS A 120 -11.09 22.50 15.95
CA LYS A 120 -11.99 23.65 15.94
C LYS A 120 -11.52 24.80 16.85
N ILE A 121 -10.99 24.48 18.02
CA ILE A 121 -10.53 25.46 19.02
C ILE A 121 -9.01 25.62 18.93
N GLY A 122 -8.29 24.51 18.82
CA GLY A 122 -6.81 24.49 18.80
C GLY A 122 -6.19 24.87 17.45
N GLY A 123 -6.99 24.88 16.36
CA GLY A 123 -6.45 25.10 15.00
C GLY A 123 -5.47 24.00 14.57
N GLY A 124 -5.59 22.80 15.13
CA GLY A 124 -4.75 21.66 14.79
C GLY A 124 -5.15 21.00 13.48
N LEU A 125 -4.23 20.21 12.94
CA LEU A 125 -4.45 19.35 11.79
C LEU A 125 -4.49 17.89 12.25
N VAL A 126 -5.49 17.15 11.79
CA VAL A 126 -5.58 15.70 12.02
C VAL A 126 -4.56 14.99 11.13
N SER A 127 -3.74 14.15 11.72
CA SER A 127 -2.82 13.28 11.01
C SER A 127 -3.20 11.82 11.26
N HIS A 128 -3.57 11.12 10.20
CA HIS A 128 -3.86 9.69 10.26
C HIS A 128 -2.55 8.92 10.13
N LEU A 129 -2.14 8.26 11.22
CA LEU A 129 -0.91 7.47 11.26
C LEU A 129 -1.14 6.09 10.64
N VAL A 130 -2.33 5.55 10.85
CA VAL A 130 -2.74 4.22 10.37
C VAL A 130 -4.13 4.33 9.76
N ASN A 131 -4.27 3.87 8.52
CA ASN A 131 -5.53 3.91 7.80
C ASN A 131 -6.26 2.57 7.78
N GLU A 132 -5.60 1.49 8.15
CA GLU A 132 -6.12 0.13 8.12
C GLU A 132 -5.54 -0.72 9.24
N ILE A 133 -6.28 -1.74 9.67
CA ILE A 133 -5.85 -2.65 10.73
C ILE A 133 -6.09 -4.11 10.35
N GLU A 134 -5.15 -4.99 10.75
CA GLU A 134 -5.35 -6.42 10.63
C GLU A 134 -6.16 -6.95 11.83
N ILE A 135 -7.32 -7.54 11.54
CA ILE A 135 -8.22 -8.16 12.51
C ILE A 135 -8.29 -9.66 12.32
N VAL A 136 -8.62 -10.36 13.39
CA VAL A 136 -8.90 -11.80 13.41
C VAL A 136 -10.37 -11.99 13.74
N CYS A 137 -11.12 -12.62 12.85
CA CYS A 137 -12.53 -12.88 13.04
C CYS A 137 -13.01 -14.08 12.21
N LEU A 138 -14.23 -14.51 12.44
CA LEU A 138 -14.91 -15.47 11.57
C LEU A 138 -15.39 -14.75 10.30
N PRO A 139 -15.50 -15.47 9.16
CA PRO A 139 -15.93 -14.88 7.88
C PRO A 139 -17.29 -14.18 7.93
N LYS A 140 -18.17 -14.57 8.86
CA LYS A 140 -19.50 -13.99 9.03
C LYS A 140 -19.48 -12.65 9.77
N ASP A 141 -18.45 -12.41 10.56
CA ASP A 141 -18.33 -11.27 11.47
C ASP A 141 -17.40 -10.19 10.95
N ILE A 142 -17.01 -10.26 9.68
CA ILE A 142 -16.10 -9.26 9.06
C ILE A 142 -16.85 -7.94 8.87
N PRO A 143 -16.42 -6.83 9.50
CA PRO A 143 -16.97 -5.52 9.25
C PRO A 143 -16.45 -4.95 7.93
N GLU A 144 -17.23 -4.09 7.29
CA GLU A 144 -16.79 -3.36 6.08
C GLU A 144 -15.72 -2.32 6.41
N TYR A 145 -15.88 -1.64 7.52
CA TYR A 145 -14.97 -0.61 8.06
C TYR A 145 -15.10 -0.56 9.59
N ILE A 146 -14.16 0.10 10.23
CA ILE A 146 -14.18 0.36 11.67
C ILE A 146 -14.26 1.87 11.88
N GLU A 147 -15.29 2.32 12.59
CA GLU A 147 -15.48 3.74 12.89
C GLU A 147 -14.58 4.19 14.03
N VAL A 148 -13.87 5.30 13.82
CA VAL A 148 -13.03 5.96 14.83
C VAL A 148 -13.58 7.36 15.05
N ASP A 149 -14.13 7.60 16.24
CA ASP A 149 -14.71 8.90 16.59
C ASP A 149 -13.65 9.83 17.20
N LEU A 150 -13.42 10.95 16.51
CA LEU A 150 -12.47 11.99 16.92
C LEU A 150 -13.12 13.17 17.68
N ALA A 151 -14.43 13.07 18.02
CA ALA A 151 -15.20 14.19 18.59
C ALA A 151 -14.60 14.76 19.89
N ASN A 152 -13.89 13.96 20.68
CA ASN A 152 -13.31 14.35 21.96
C ASN A 152 -11.80 14.57 21.91
N LEU A 153 -11.17 14.51 20.73
CA LEU A 153 -9.72 14.59 20.61
C LEU A 153 -9.22 16.03 20.74
N GLU A 154 -8.37 16.28 21.73
CA GLU A 154 -7.75 17.57 21.99
C GLU A 154 -6.46 17.75 21.18
N LEU A 155 -5.92 18.98 21.19
CA LEU A 155 -4.64 19.30 20.57
C LEU A 155 -3.49 18.52 21.25
N ASP A 156 -2.56 18.02 20.44
CA ASP A 156 -1.40 17.23 20.87
C ASP A 156 -1.76 15.90 21.56
N HIS A 157 -3.00 15.43 21.40
CA HIS A 157 -3.43 14.11 21.85
C HIS A 157 -3.57 13.15 20.67
N SER A 158 -3.39 11.86 20.96
CA SER A 158 -3.53 10.77 20.01
C SER A 158 -4.60 9.77 20.48
N ILE A 159 -5.32 9.21 19.52
CA ILE A 159 -6.19 8.05 19.77
C ILE A 159 -5.41 6.76 19.55
N HIS A 160 -5.53 5.86 20.52
CA HIS A 160 -4.86 4.57 20.51
C HIS A 160 -5.81 3.43 20.14
N LEU A 161 -5.24 2.31 19.70
CA LEU A 161 -5.99 1.14 19.26
C LEU A 161 -6.91 0.58 20.35
N LYS A 162 -6.54 0.68 21.61
CA LYS A 162 -7.35 0.23 22.76
C LYS A 162 -8.61 1.04 23.00
N GLU A 163 -8.63 2.29 22.57
CA GLU A 163 -9.75 3.22 22.78
C GLU A 163 -10.86 3.03 21.73
N ILE A 164 -10.57 2.26 20.68
CA ILE A 164 -11.52 2.01 19.60
C ILE A 164 -12.47 0.90 19.98
N ASN A 165 -13.75 1.14 19.75
CA ASN A 165 -14.80 0.15 19.91
C ASN A 165 -14.79 -0.82 18.72
N LEU A 166 -14.19 -2.01 18.91
CA LEU A 166 -14.26 -3.08 17.93
C LEU A 166 -15.62 -3.77 17.99
N PRO A 167 -16.19 -4.22 16.84
CA PRO A 167 -17.40 -5.02 16.81
C PRO A 167 -17.26 -6.31 17.62
N ALA A 168 -18.41 -6.87 18.02
CA ALA A 168 -18.44 -8.15 18.71
C ALA A 168 -17.79 -9.25 17.86
N ASN A 169 -17.02 -10.16 18.50
CA ASN A 169 -16.30 -11.27 17.85
C ASN A 169 -15.12 -10.87 16.94
N VAL A 170 -14.72 -9.61 16.93
CA VAL A 170 -13.56 -9.11 16.19
C VAL A 170 -12.43 -8.81 17.17
N LYS A 171 -11.24 -9.32 16.88
CA LYS A 171 -10.05 -9.09 17.69
C LYS A 171 -8.95 -8.49 16.82
N SER A 172 -8.25 -7.48 17.32
CA SER A 172 -7.06 -6.97 16.64
C SER A 172 -5.93 -7.99 16.69
N SER A 173 -5.30 -8.27 15.56
CA SER A 173 -4.13 -9.16 15.47
C SER A 173 -2.95 -8.64 16.30
N LEU A 174 -2.79 -7.32 16.41
CA LEU A 174 -1.73 -6.68 17.18
C LEU A 174 -1.93 -6.83 18.69
N LEU A 175 -3.16 -6.62 19.18
CA LEU A 175 -3.48 -6.75 20.61
C LEU A 175 -3.45 -8.21 21.09
N ILE A 176 -3.69 -9.18 20.19
CA ILE A 176 -3.56 -10.62 20.52
C ILE A 176 -2.08 -10.98 20.74
N GLN A 177 -1.16 -10.38 19.97
CA GLN A 177 0.27 -10.70 20.09
C GLN A 177 0.90 -10.14 21.36
N SER A 178 0.60 -8.92 21.71
CA SER A 178 0.93 -8.36 23.04
C SER A 178 0.07 -7.13 23.35
N GLU A 179 -0.36 -7.02 24.59
CA GLU A 179 -1.11 -5.86 25.09
C GLU A 179 -0.27 -4.57 25.09
N GLU A 180 1.05 -4.69 24.98
CA GLU A 180 1.97 -3.55 24.91
C GLU A 180 2.03 -2.92 23.51
N ASN A 181 1.53 -3.61 22.47
CA ASN A 181 1.48 -3.11 21.10
C ASN A 181 0.30 -2.13 20.87
N ASP A 182 0.18 -1.16 21.76
CA ASP A 182 -0.82 -0.11 21.65
C ASP A 182 -0.32 0.97 20.71
N MET A 183 -0.85 0.98 19.49
CA MET A 183 -0.42 1.86 18.42
C MET A 183 -1.34 3.09 18.35
N ALA A 184 -0.76 4.28 18.24
CA ALA A 184 -1.51 5.48 17.93
C ALA A 184 -2.04 5.43 16.49
N ILE A 185 -3.31 5.72 16.30
CA ILE A 185 -4.02 5.63 15.01
C ILE A 185 -4.18 7.00 14.38
N ALA A 186 -4.57 7.98 15.16
CA ALA A 186 -4.68 9.37 14.71
C ALA A 186 -4.15 10.31 15.79
N VAL A 187 -3.61 11.44 15.38
CA VAL A 187 -3.11 12.50 16.26
C VAL A 187 -3.51 13.86 15.71
N ILE A 188 -3.87 14.79 16.61
CA ILE A 188 -4.06 16.19 16.24
C ILE A 188 -2.83 16.98 16.69
N HIS A 189 -2.14 17.60 15.77
CA HIS A 189 -0.99 18.46 16.06
C HIS A 189 -1.18 19.84 15.43
N LYS A 190 -0.56 20.85 16.03
CA LYS A 190 -0.59 22.20 15.48
C LYS A 190 0.20 22.26 14.18
N ALA A 191 -0.43 22.76 13.13
CA ALA A 191 0.26 23.00 11.87
C ALA A 191 1.47 23.94 12.16
N LYS A 192 2.68 23.46 11.85
CA LYS A 192 3.87 24.30 11.91
C LYS A 192 3.76 25.28 10.75
N GLU A 193 3.55 26.57 11.04
CA GLU A 193 3.68 27.60 10.03
C GLU A 193 5.11 27.52 9.51
N ILE A 194 5.28 27.09 8.28
CA ILE A 194 6.51 27.27 7.53
C ILE A 194 6.56 28.77 7.30
N LYS A 195 7.33 29.49 8.12
CA LYS A 195 7.74 30.83 7.73
C LYS A 195 8.60 30.63 6.50
N ASP A 196 8.08 31.07 5.35
CA ASP A 196 8.89 31.32 4.19
C ASP A 196 9.93 32.35 4.64
N GLU A 197 11.11 31.89 5.00
CA GLU A 197 12.28 32.74 5.12
C GLU A 197 12.59 33.15 3.68
N ASP A 198 12.26 34.41 3.38
CA ASP A 198 12.69 35.09 2.16
C ASP A 198 14.17 34.80 1.95
N PRO A 199 14.58 34.46 0.70
CA PRO A 199 16.00 34.32 0.40
C PRO A 199 16.66 35.65 0.69
N VAL A 200 17.50 35.70 1.72
CA VAL A 200 18.35 36.84 2.00
C VAL A 200 19.26 37.00 0.82
N ASP A 201 19.01 38.06 0.10
CA ASP A 201 19.83 38.60 -1.00
C ASP A 201 21.19 39.03 -0.41
N GLU A 202 22.18 38.15 -0.48
CA GLU A 202 23.59 38.53 -0.29
C GLU A 202 24.08 39.18 -1.55
N THR A 203 23.77 40.47 -1.71
CA THR A 203 24.49 41.35 -2.59
C THR A 203 25.77 41.79 -1.93
N ALA A 204 26.86 41.31 -2.55
CA ALA A 204 28.10 42.01 -2.83
C ALA A 204 28.71 42.95 -1.77
N GLU A 205 29.87 42.61 -1.31
CA GLU A 205 30.98 43.61 -1.30
C GLU A 205 32.28 42.99 -1.78
N ALA A 206 32.71 43.54 -2.87
CA ALA A 206 34.02 43.37 -3.49
C ALA A 206 35.08 44.12 -2.72
N SER A 207 36.26 43.52 -2.50
CA SER A 207 37.56 44.22 -2.44
C SER A 207 38.63 43.20 -2.78
N ASP A 208 39.15 43.30 -3.93
CA ASP A 208 40.43 43.90 -4.38
C ASP A 208 41.67 43.27 -3.72
N GLY A 209 42.58 42.77 -4.55
CA GLY A 209 43.92 42.34 -4.15
C GLY A 209 44.50 41.23 -5.00
N GLU A 210 44.87 41.55 -6.22
CA GLU A 210 46.19 41.60 -6.88
C GLU A 210 46.99 40.27 -7.00
N ALA A 211 47.19 39.92 -8.29
CA ALA A 211 48.41 39.55 -9.00
C ALA A 211 49.23 38.30 -8.67
N GLY A 212 49.51 37.55 -9.71
CA GLY A 212 50.68 36.67 -9.81
C GLY A 212 50.44 35.41 -10.60
N ASP A 213 50.47 35.48 -11.82
CA ASP A 213 51.46 35.15 -12.87
C ASP A 213 51.82 33.65 -13.00
N ALA A 214 51.58 33.23 -14.23
CA ALA A 214 52.38 32.45 -15.13
C ALA A 214 52.37 30.88 -15.13
N LYS A 215 52.03 30.42 -16.33
CA LYS A 215 52.65 29.39 -17.17
C LYS A 215 52.26 27.93 -16.93
N ASP A 216 51.65 27.40 -17.92
CA ASP A 216 52.11 26.85 -19.20
C ASP A 216 52.43 25.35 -19.16
N SER A 217 51.93 24.69 -20.11
CA SER A 217 52.34 23.49 -20.86
C SER A 217 51.29 22.38 -20.83
N GLU A 218 50.53 22.29 -21.90
CA GLU A 218 50.73 21.52 -23.16
C GLU A 218 50.98 20.04 -22.98
N ALA A 219 50.04 19.31 -23.50
CA ALA A 219 50.16 18.39 -24.62
C ALA A 219 50.18 16.86 -24.35
N LYS A 220 49.38 16.27 -25.21
CA LYS A 220 49.51 15.05 -26.03
C LYS A 220 49.07 13.73 -25.45
N ASP A 221 48.04 13.24 -26.09
CA ASP A 221 47.98 12.19 -27.11
C ASP A 221 48.78 10.92 -26.80
N GLU A 222 48.08 9.80 -26.73
CA GLU A 222 48.26 8.74 -27.70
C GLU A 222 47.32 7.56 -27.52
N LYS A 223 46.71 7.25 -28.61
CA LYS A 223 46.13 5.97 -29.01
C LYS A 223 47.07 4.80 -28.78
N THR A 224 46.53 3.65 -28.45
CA THR A 224 46.89 2.43 -29.17
C THR A 224 45.78 1.35 -29.04
N ASP A 225 45.36 0.98 -30.18
CA ASP A 225 44.74 -0.21 -30.69
C ASP A 225 45.62 -1.43 -30.39
N ASN A 226 45.01 -2.60 -30.17
CA ASN A 226 45.42 -3.91 -30.68
C ASN A 226 44.48 -4.96 -30.05
N LYS A 227 43.56 -5.56 -30.73
CA LYS A 227 43.52 -6.57 -31.81
C LYS A 227 44.11 -7.94 -31.44
N GLU A 228 43.26 -8.92 -31.65
CA GLU A 228 43.50 -10.32 -31.99
C GLU A 228 44.10 -11.21 -30.91
N SER A 229 43.75 -12.44 -30.73
CA SER A 229 43.11 -13.47 -31.54
C SER A 229 43.11 -14.78 -30.77
N SER A 230 42.19 -15.61 -31.09
CA SER A 230 42.26 -17.05 -31.36
C SER A 230 42.56 -18.00 -30.20
N GLU A 231 41.71 -18.89 -30.13
CA GLU A 231 41.68 -20.31 -30.53
C GLU A 231 41.88 -21.35 -29.44
N GLN A 232 40.89 -22.17 -29.36
CA GLN A 232 40.86 -23.65 -29.41
C GLN A 232 41.20 -24.49 -28.16
N THR A 233 40.29 -25.38 -28.04
CA THR A 233 40.38 -26.81 -27.69
C THR A 233 40.40 -27.22 -26.22
N ASN A 234 39.34 -27.81 -25.73
CA ASN A 234 39.09 -29.26 -25.71
C ASN A 234 37.70 -29.51 -25.16
#